data_54b60a8d48eae8759608044fa80c5fa3
#
_entry.id   54b60a8d48eae8759608044fa80c5fa3
#
_cell.length_a   1.000
_cell.length_b   1.000
_cell.length_c   1.000
_cell.angle_alpha   90.00
_cell.angle_beta   90.00
_cell.angle_gamma   90.00
#
_symmetry.space_group_name_H-M   'P 1'
#
loop_
_entity.id
_entity.type
_entity.pdbx_description
1 polymer ?
#
loop_
_entity_poly.entity_id
_entity_poly.type
_entity_poly.pdbx_seq_one_letter_code
_entity_poly.pdbx_strand_id
1 'polypeptide(L)'
;INSIFNIPPELLVYMLVFFVLGFLIYAFMFGAVGSTASKLEDINTSVMPITMLFIVAFIVVSTALSSGDIDNPIMKVCSFIPFTSPMAMFTRIAMSTVPFHEILISIGILIGSTAAVGVLAAKIYRVGVLMYGTPPKIGTLLKAMLKSRV
;
A
#
# COMPACT_ATOMS: atom_id res chain seq x y z
N ILE A 1 -24.59 10.36 21.85
CA ILE A 1 -24.96 9.36 20.82
C ILE A 1 -25.11 10.03 19.46
N ASN A 2 -25.67 11.27 19.38
CA ASN A 2 -25.85 11.98 18.12
C ASN A 2 -24.52 12.40 17.43
N SER A 3 -23.44 12.51 18.18
CA SER A 3 -22.12 12.88 17.63
C SER A 3 -21.45 11.76 16.82
N ILE A 4 -21.83 10.51 17.08
CA ILE A 4 -21.26 9.36 16.39
C ILE A 4 -21.87 9.19 15.00
N PHE A 5 -23.10 9.65 14.80
CA PHE A 5 -23.81 9.58 13.53
C PHE A 5 -23.61 10.81 12.62
N ASN A 6 -22.88 11.81 13.09
CA ASN A 6 -22.65 13.05 12.35
C ASN A 6 -21.30 13.00 11.58
N ILE A 7 -21.07 11.87 10.88
CA ILE A 7 -19.90 11.71 10.03
C ILE A 7 -20.12 12.53 8.75
N PRO A 8 -19.23 13.48 8.41
CA PRO A 8 -19.36 14.24 7.16
C PRO A 8 -19.35 13.29 5.96
N PRO A 9 -20.23 13.45 4.97
CA PRO A 9 -20.25 12.59 3.77
C PRO A 9 -18.91 12.63 3.01
N GLU A 10 -18.17 13.72 3.07
CA GLU A 10 -16.83 13.84 2.50
C GLU A 10 -15.84 12.82 3.10
N LEU A 11 -15.91 12.60 4.42
CA LEU A 11 -15.05 11.62 5.09
C LEU A 11 -15.33 10.20 4.60
N LEU A 12 -16.58 9.87 4.34
CA LEU A 12 -16.96 8.56 3.78
C LEU A 12 -16.38 8.36 2.37
N VAL A 13 -16.41 9.41 1.54
CA VAL A 13 -15.82 9.37 0.19
C VAL A 13 -14.31 9.16 0.27
N TYR A 14 -13.62 9.90 1.12
CA TYR A 14 -12.17 9.70 1.32
C TYR A 14 -11.85 8.31 1.86
N MET A 15 -12.64 7.81 2.79
CA MET A 15 -12.50 6.46 3.32
C MET A 15 -12.59 5.41 2.20
N LEU A 16 -13.59 5.52 1.32
CA LEU A 16 -13.74 4.61 0.19
C LEU A 16 -12.57 4.69 -0.77
N VAL A 17 -12.14 5.90 -1.14
CA VAL A 17 -11.02 6.11 -2.07
C VAL A 17 -9.74 5.50 -1.51
N PHE A 18 -9.36 5.83 -0.29
CA PHE A 18 -8.15 5.29 0.33
C PHE A 18 -8.24 3.80 0.60
N PHE A 19 -9.41 3.29 0.97
CA PHE A 19 -9.63 1.86 1.16
C PHE A 19 -9.44 1.08 -0.15
N VAL A 20 -10.10 1.50 -1.21
CA VAL A 20 -10.03 0.81 -2.52
C VAL A 20 -8.61 0.86 -3.08
N LEU A 21 -7.98 2.03 -3.08
CA LEU A 21 -6.61 2.18 -3.58
C LEU A 21 -5.59 1.42 -2.71
N GLY A 22 -5.73 1.48 -1.40
CA GLY A 22 -4.90 0.72 -0.47
C GLY A 22 -5.07 -0.79 -0.65
N PHE A 23 -6.29 -1.26 -0.78
CA PHE A 23 -6.59 -2.65 -1.07
C PHE A 23 -5.95 -3.10 -2.38
N LEU A 24 -6.10 -2.31 -3.45
CA LEU A 24 -5.54 -2.63 -4.77
C LEU A 24 -4.01 -2.72 -4.75
N ILE A 25 -3.33 -1.75 -4.15
CA ILE A 25 -1.86 -1.75 -4.12
C ILE A 25 -1.30 -2.96 -3.35
N TYR A 26 -1.89 -3.29 -2.21
CA TYR A 26 -1.49 -4.46 -1.44
C TYR A 26 -1.89 -5.77 -2.13
N ALA A 27 -3.07 -5.83 -2.73
CA ALA A 27 -3.52 -6.99 -3.49
C ALA A 27 -2.59 -7.29 -4.67
N PHE A 28 -2.14 -6.28 -5.40
CA PHE A 28 -1.16 -6.43 -6.48
C PHE A 28 0.18 -6.94 -5.96
N MET A 29 0.67 -6.41 -4.86
CA MET A 29 1.92 -6.86 -4.26
C MET A 29 1.83 -8.32 -3.79
N PHE A 30 0.78 -8.68 -3.06
CA PHE A 30 0.58 -10.05 -2.60
C PHE A 30 0.35 -11.03 -3.75
N GLY A 31 -0.41 -10.61 -4.78
CA GLY A 31 -0.62 -11.42 -5.99
C GLY A 31 0.67 -11.69 -6.75
N ALA A 32 1.52 -10.67 -6.91
CA ALA A 32 2.82 -10.81 -7.54
C ALA A 32 3.71 -11.79 -6.79
N VAL A 33 3.83 -11.60 -5.48
CA VAL A 33 4.65 -12.45 -4.62
C VAL A 33 4.11 -13.88 -4.59
N GLY A 34 2.78 -14.04 -4.45
CA GLY A 34 2.13 -15.35 -4.44
C GLY A 34 2.36 -16.14 -5.75
N SER A 35 2.42 -15.44 -6.88
CA SER A 35 2.66 -16.08 -8.18
C SER A 35 4.07 -16.65 -8.35
N THR A 36 5.03 -16.19 -7.54
CA THR A 36 6.44 -16.64 -7.61
C THR A 36 6.75 -17.76 -6.63
N ALA A 37 5.85 -18.04 -5.69
CA ALA A 37 6.09 -19.03 -4.64
C ALA A 37 5.77 -20.45 -5.14
N SER A 38 6.72 -21.37 -5.00
CA SER A 38 6.55 -22.77 -5.38
C SER A 38 6.07 -23.65 -4.22
N LYS A 39 6.31 -23.21 -2.99
CA LYS A 39 5.94 -23.92 -1.76
C LYS A 39 5.29 -22.98 -0.76
N LEU A 40 4.49 -23.52 0.15
CA LEU A 40 3.86 -22.75 1.22
C LEU A 40 4.87 -22.01 2.12
N GLU A 41 6.02 -22.62 2.37
CA GLU A 41 7.11 -22.02 3.15
C GLU A 41 7.70 -20.80 2.45
N ASP A 42 7.82 -20.85 1.13
CA ASP A 42 8.32 -19.73 0.31
C ASP A 42 7.37 -18.55 0.33
N ILE A 43 6.05 -18.80 0.40
CA ILE A 43 5.04 -17.74 0.50
C ILE A 43 5.25 -16.92 1.76
N ASN A 44 5.38 -17.57 2.91
CA ASN A 44 5.54 -16.90 4.20
C ASN A 44 6.78 -15.98 4.21
N THR A 45 7.89 -16.45 3.69
CA THR A 45 9.12 -15.66 3.58
C THR A 45 8.97 -14.49 2.61
N SER A 46 8.30 -14.73 1.50
CA SER A 46 8.17 -13.73 0.42
C SER A 46 7.17 -12.62 0.74
N VAL A 47 6.14 -12.88 1.55
CA VAL A 47 5.17 -11.86 1.96
C VAL A 47 5.67 -11.01 3.15
N MET A 48 6.73 -11.44 3.82
CA MET A 48 7.27 -10.77 5.01
C MET A 48 7.60 -9.29 4.78
N PRO A 49 8.30 -8.88 3.70
CA PRO A 49 8.58 -7.46 3.45
C PRO A 49 7.32 -6.60 3.31
N ILE A 50 6.28 -7.13 2.66
CA ILE A 50 5.00 -6.43 2.48
C ILE A 50 4.29 -6.28 3.83
N THR A 51 4.29 -7.34 4.62
CA THR A 51 3.73 -7.32 5.97
C THR A 51 4.45 -6.33 6.88
N MET A 52 5.78 -6.22 6.76
CA MET A 52 6.57 -5.23 7.50
C MET A 52 6.20 -3.79 7.16
N LEU A 53 5.95 -3.48 5.89
CA LEU A 53 5.45 -2.17 5.48
C LEU A 53 4.13 -1.82 6.19
N PHE A 54 3.22 -2.78 6.24
CA PHE A 54 1.93 -2.62 6.90
C PHE A 54 2.09 -2.42 8.42
N ILE A 55 2.95 -3.20 9.06
CA ILE A 55 3.25 -3.10 10.49
C ILE A 55 3.86 -1.74 10.83
N VAL A 56 4.79 -1.25 10.02
CA VAL A 56 5.39 0.08 10.20
C VAL A 56 4.32 1.18 10.11
N ALA A 57 3.46 1.11 9.11
CA ALA A 57 2.35 2.05 8.97
C ALA A 57 1.43 2.02 10.21
N PHE A 58 1.09 0.83 10.69
CA PHE A 58 0.26 0.63 11.88
C PHE A 58 0.91 1.20 13.15
N ILE A 59 2.20 0.96 13.34
CA ILE A 59 2.95 1.50 14.51
C ILE A 59 2.97 3.02 14.47
N VAL A 60 3.26 3.63 13.32
CA VAL A 60 3.32 5.09 13.17
C VAL A 60 1.96 5.71 13.50
N VAL A 61 0.88 5.16 12.95
CA VAL A 61 -0.48 5.66 13.20
C VAL A 61 -0.86 5.48 14.67
N SER A 62 -0.61 4.31 15.25
CA SER A 62 -0.93 4.02 16.65
C SER A 62 -0.17 4.94 17.62
N THR A 63 1.09 5.22 17.33
CA THR A 63 1.92 6.12 18.13
C THR A 63 1.40 7.56 18.07
N ALA A 64 1.04 8.02 16.88
CA ALA A 64 0.45 9.35 16.68
C ALA A 64 -0.89 9.50 17.43
N LEU A 65 -1.75 8.49 17.36
CA LEU A 65 -3.03 8.49 18.08
C LEU A 65 -2.83 8.49 19.60
N SER A 66 -1.84 7.74 20.10
CA SER A 66 -1.55 7.67 21.52
C SER A 66 -0.93 8.96 22.09
N SER A 67 -0.12 9.63 21.29
CA SER A 67 0.50 10.92 21.70
C SER A 67 -0.43 12.12 21.52
N GLY A 68 -1.50 11.97 20.76
CA GLY A 68 -2.39 13.06 20.39
C GLY A 68 -1.85 14.02 19.32
N ASP A 69 -0.63 13.80 18.86
CA ASP A 69 0.00 14.59 17.79
C ASP A 69 -0.13 13.91 16.44
N ILE A 70 -1.29 14.11 15.82
CA ILE A 70 -1.65 13.50 14.54
C ILE A 70 -0.86 14.12 13.37
N ASP A 71 -0.48 15.38 13.47
CA ASP A 71 0.21 16.11 12.41
C ASP A 71 1.73 16.20 12.62
N ASN A 72 2.32 15.25 13.33
CA ASN A 72 3.78 15.20 13.50
C ASN A 72 4.49 14.97 12.15
N PRO A 73 5.78 15.33 12.04
CA PRO A 73 6.52 15.21 10.76
C PRO A 73 6.52 13.79 10.18
N ILE A 74 6.54 12.77 11.03
CA ILE A 74 6.54 11.36 10.61
C ILE A 74 5.21 11.01 9.96
N MET A 75 4.09 11.41 10.56
CA MET A 75 2.76 11.21 9.99
C MET A 75 2.59 11.94 8.66
N LYS A 76 3.09 13.17 8.55
CA LYS A 76 3.07 13.93 7.29
C LYS A 76 3.82 13.21 6.19
N VAL A 77 5.02 12.74 6.46
CA VAL A 77 5.82 11.96 5.50
C VAL A 77 5.10 10.67 5.12
N CYS A 78 4.61 9.90 6.09
CA CYS A 78 3.90 8.66 5.85
C CYS A 78 2.60 8.86 5.06
N SER A 79 1.94 10.00 5.20
CA SER A 79 0.71 10.31 4.45
C SER A 79 0.93 10.51 2.95
N PHE A 80 2.16 10.78 2.51
CA PHE A 80 2.52 10.90 1.10
C PHE A 80 3.19 9.64 0.53
N ILE A 81 3.69 8.74 1.38
CA ILE A 81 4.22 7.46 0.92
C ILE A 81 3.05 6.54 0.54
N PRO A 82 2.98 6.02 -0.69
CA PRO A 82 1.81 5.28 -1.16
C PRO A 82 1.52 3.99 -0.38
N PHE A 83 2.53 3.37 0.19
CA PHE A 83 2.36 2.14 0.98
C PHE A 83 1.77 2.38 2.37
N THR A 84 2.01 3.54 2.95
CA THR A 84 1.53 3.94 4.28
C THR A 84 0.38 4.96 4.22
N SER A 85 0.20 5.62 3.08
CA SER A 85 -0.78 6.66 2.85
C SER A 85 -2.23 6.25 3.18
N PRO A 86 -2.72 5.04 2.81
CA PRO A 86 -4.09 4.65 3.14
C PRO A 86 -4.42 4.74 4.62
N MET A 87 -3.49 4.38 5.48
CA MET A 87 -3.66 4.51 6.93
C MET A 87 -3.38 5.91 7.44
N ALA A 88 -2.21 6.46 7.11
CA ALA A 88 -1.72 7.71 7.67
C ALA A 88 -2.54 8.91 7.21
N MET A 89 -2.80 9.04 5.91
CA MET A 89 -3.56 10.17 5.38
C MET A 89 -5.03 10.11 5.81
N PHE A 90 -5.64 8.95 5.78
CA PHE A 90 -7.02 8.79 6.25
C PHE A 90 -7.14 9.14 7.74
N THR A 91 -6.20 8.71 8.57
CA THR A 91 -6.17 9.08 10.00
C THR A 91 -6.04 10.59 10.19
N ARG A 92 -5.19 11.26 9.41
CA ARG A 92 -5.06 12.71 9.43
C ARG A 92 -6.36 13.41 9.02
N ILE A 93 -7.01 12.93 7.96
CA ILE A 93 -8.29 13.47 7.50
C ILE A 93 -9.38 13.32 8.57
N ALA A 94 -9.43 12.18 9.23
CA ALA A 94 -10.43 11.85 10.24
C ALA A 94 -10.25 12.60 11.56
N MET A 95 -9.01 12.84 11.98
CA MET A 95 -8.66 13.32 13.31
C MET A 95 -8.10 14.74 13.34
N SER A 96 -7.77 15.30 12.19
CA SER A 96 -7.10 16.59 12.07
C SER A 96 -7.66 17.35 10.87
N THR A 97 -7.32 18.62 10.77
CA THR A 97 -7.68 19.47 9.61
C THR A 97 -6.58 19.41 8.58
N VAL A 98 -6.83 18.71 7.47
CA VAL A 98 -5.88 18.58 6.37
C VAL A 98 -6.31 19.47 5.21
N PRO A 99 -5.40 20.30 4.64
CA PRO A 99 -5.70 21.09 3.45
C PRO A 99 -6.10 20.19 2.27
N PHE A 100 -7.08 20.64 1.49
CA PHE A 100 -7.58 19.87 0.35
C PHE A 100 -6.49 19.54 -0.68
N HIS A 101 -5.54 20.44 -0.91
CA HIS A 101 -4.43 20.22 -1.82
C HIS A 101 -3.51 19.05 -1.39
N GLU A 102 -3.27 18.86 -0.09
CA GLU A 102 -2.51 17.73 0.43
C GLU A 102 -3.24 16.41 0.18
N ILE A 103 -4.55 16.37 0.35
CA ILE A 103 -5.39 15.22 0.09
C ILE A 103 -5.33 14.84 -1.40
N LEU A 104 -5.46 15.82 -2.29
CA LEU A 104 -5.37 15.60 -3.75
C LEU A 104 -3.99 15.08 -4.17
N ILE A 105 -2.92 15.64 -3.64
CA ILE A 105 -1.55 15.20 -3.92
C ILE A 105 -1.36 13.75 -3.43
N SER A 106 -1.81 13.44 -2.23
CA SER A 106 -1.71 12.08 -1.68
C SER A 106 -2.49 11.05 -2.52
N ILE A 107 -3.72 11.39 -2.91
CA ILE A 107 -4.55 10.54 -3.78
C ILE A 107 -3.89 10.36 -5.14
N GLY A 108 -3.36 11.43 -5.73
CA GLY A 108 -2.66 11.38 -7.00
C GLY A 108 -1.43 10.48 -6.96
N ILE A 109 -0.61 10.60 -5.93
CA ILE A 109 0.56 9.73 -5.70
C ILE A 109 0.11 8.27 -5.52
N LEU A 110 -0.95 8.05 -4.75
CA LEU A 110 -1.47 6.71 -4.49
C LEU A 110 -2.03 6.06 -5.76
N ILE A 111 -2.78 6.78 -6.58
CA ILE A 111 -3.28 6.29 -7.88
C ILE A 111 -2.12 5.96 -8.82
N GLY A 112 -1.16 6.84 -8.96
CA GLY A 112 0.02 6.63 -9.81
C GLY A 112 0.85 5.44 -9.35
N SER A 113 1.05 5.32 -8.04
CA SER A 113 1.80 4.20 -7.44
C SER A 113 1.04 2.88 -7.56
N THR A 114 -0.28 2.88 -7.38
CA THR A 114 -1.12 1.69 -7.57
C THR A 114 -1.05 1.21 -9.03
N ALA A 115 -1.11 2.11 -9.99
CA ALA A 115 -0.96 1.78 -11.40
C ALA A 115 0.42 1.20 -11.71
N ALA A 116 1.49 1.83 -11.19
CA ALA A 116 2.87 1.36 -11.36
C ALA A 116 3.08 -0.04 -10.73
N VAL A 117 2.61 -0.23 -9.51
CA VAL A 117 2.68 -1.53 -8.82
C VAL A 117 1.84 -2.57 -9.56
N GLY A 118 0.68 -2.20 -10.09
CA GLY A 118 -0.16 -3.08 -10.89
C GLY A 118 0.53 -3.58 -12.16
N VAL A 119 1.21 -2.69 -12.88
CA VAL A 119 2.00 -3.05 -14.07
C VAL A 119 3.17 -3.97 -13.70
N LEU A 120 3.92 -3.64 -12.64
CA LEU A 120 5.01 -4.48 -12.14
C LEU A 120 4.51 -5.84 -11.67
N ALA A 121 3.39 -5.87 -10.94
CA ALA A 121 2.76 -7.09 -10.47
C ALA A 121 2.33 -8.00 -11.64
N ALA A 122 1.76 -7.44 -12.69
CA ALA A 122 1.38 -8.19 -13.89
C ALA A 122 2.59 -8.82 -14.58
N LYS A 123 3.71 -8.10 -14.66
CA LYS A 123 4.96 -8.63 -15.22
C LYS A 123 5.54 -9.75 -14.34
N ILE A 124 5.58 -9.55 -13.03
CA ILE A 124 6.05 -10.56 -12.08
C ILE A 124 5.16 -11.80 -12.12
N TYR A 125 3.85 -11.62 -12.20
CA TYR A 125 2.89 -12.72 -12.31
C TYR A 125 3.15 -13.57 -13.55
N ARG A 126 3.35 -12.95 -14.72
CA ARG A 126 3.68 -13.68 -15.96
C ARG A 126 4.96 -14.51 -15.84
N VAL A 127 6.01 -13.91 -15.27
CA VAL A 127 7.29 -14.59 -15.06
C VAL A 127 7.14 -15.71 -14.03
N GLY A 128 6.44 -15.47 -12.93
CA GLY A 128 6.21 -16.44 -11.86
C GLY A 128 5.47 -17.69 -12.35
N VAL A 129 4.42 -17.50 -13.14
CA VAL A 129 3.64 -18.61 -13.71
C VAL A 129 4.47 -19.47 -14.70
N LEU A 130 5.41 -18.83 -15.43
CA LEU A 130 6.29 -19.54 -16.38
C LEU A 130 7.47 -20.26 -15.73
N MET A 131 7.83 -19.91 -14.49
CA MET A 131 8.99 -20.45 -13.77
C MET A 131 8.60 -21.50 -12.71
N TYR A 132 7.62 -22.32 -12.99
CA TYR A 132 7.18 -23.37 -12.06
C TYR A 132 8.33 -24.31 -11.67
N GLY A 133 8.61 -24.41 -10.35
CA GLY A 133 9.50 -25.41 -9.75
C GLY A 133 10.81 -24.89 -9.15
N THR A 134 11.21 -23.65 -9.40
CA THR A 134 12.41 -23.05 -8.79
C THR A 134 12.06 -21.69 -8.14
N PRO A 135 12.41 -21.45 -6.85
CA PRO A 135 12.20 -20.14 -6.26
C PRO A 135 13.03 -19.10 -7.01
N PRO A 136 12.41 -18.10 -7.67
CA PRO A 136 13.14 -17.11 -8.42
C PRO A 136 13.88 -16.17 -7.47
N LYS A 137 15.19 -16.03 -7.66
CA LYS A 137 15.95 -14.96 -7.02
C LYS A 137 15.53 -13.62 -7.61
N ILE A 138 15.48 -12.56 -6.81
CA ILE A 138 15.09 -11.20 -7.23
C ILE A 138 15.86 -10.76 -8.48
N GLY A 139 17.15 -11.08 -8.59
CA GLY A 139 17.96 -10.77 -9.77
C GLY A 139 17.51 -11.50 -11.05
N THR A 140 16.99 -12.72 -10.93
CA THR A 140 16.44 -13.49 -12.05
C THR A 140 15.11 -12.91 -12.51
N LEU A 141 14.25 -12.48 -11.58
CA LEU A 141 13.00 -11.79 -11.88
C LEU A 141 13.24 -10.46 -12.60
N LEU A 142 14.19 -9.66 -12.14
CA LEU A 142 14.56 -8.40 -12.78
C LEU A 142 15.09 -8.61 -14.20
N LYS A 143 15.96 -9.59 -14.42
CA LYS A 143 16.46 -9.94 -15.76
C LYS A 143 15.35 -10.40 -16.69
N ALA A 144 14.44 -11.24 -16.20
CA ALA A 144 13.31 -11.72 -16.98
C ALA A 144 12.34 -10.60 -17.35
N MET A 145 12.11 -9.65 -16.43
CA MET A 145 11.28 -8.46 -16.67
C MET A 145 11.89 -7.54 -17.75
N LEU A 146 13.21 -7.36 -17.73
CA LEU A 146 13.92 -6.56 -18.72
C LEU A 146 13.93 -7.22 -20.10
N LYS A 147 13.99 -8.56 -20.15
CA LYS A 147 13.99 -9.33 -21.40
C LYS A 147 12.60 -9.45 -22.05
N SER A 148 11.51 -9.29 -21.28
CA SER A 148 10.14 -9.37 -21.81
C SER A 148 9.66 -8.09 -22.53
N ARG A 149 10.57 -7.18 -22.86
CA ARG A 149 10.28 -5.96 -23.63
C ARG A 149 10.33 -6.15 -25.16
N VAL A 150 10.40 -7.39 -25.65
CA VAL A 150 10.32 -7.70 -27.09
C VAL A 150 8.98 -8.35 -27.38
#